data_3bfbcf803a3c88abee485a3780754ee1
#
_entry.id   3bfbcf803a3c88abee485a3780754ee1
#
_cell.length_a   1.000
_cell.length_b   1.000
_cell.length_c   1.000
_cell.angle_alpha   90.00
_cell.angle_beta   90.00
_cell.angle_gamma   90.00
#
_symmetry.space_group_name_H-M   'P 1'
#
loop_
_entity.id
_entity.type
_entity.pdbx_description
1 polymer ?
#
loop_
_entity_poly.entity_id
_entity_poly.type
_entity_poly.pdbx_seq_one_letter_code
_entity_poly.pdbx_strand_id
1 'polypeptide(L)'
;MVSLFWAISSSAADYYIDITNKTGYIIWHLYVSPGKATDWEEDVLGSDVLPNGSVKRVTLKGYPSSIFDIRLIDEDGDSYTFWNVDVASRDLTVTLDDLD
;
A
#
# COMPACT_ATOMS: atom_id res chain seq x y z
N MET A 1 -34.67 12.02 29.51
CA MET A 1 -34.59 11.19 28.32
C MET A 1 -33.18 11.24 27.69
N VAL A 2 -32.63 10.10 27.52
CA VAL A 2 -31.30 10.02 27.00
C VAL A 2 -31.33 10.06 25.49
N SER A 3 -30.81 11.08 24.94
CA SER A 3 -30.57 11.16 23.51
C SER A 3 -29.36 10.29 23.17
N LEU A 4 -29.61 9.17 22.60
CA LEU A 4 -28.54 8.32 22.10
C LEU A 4 -27.96 8.94 20.88
N PHE A 5 -26.82 9.55 21.08
CA PHE A 5 -26.03 10.07 19.99
C PHE A 5 -25.14 8.99 19.47
N TRP A 6 -25.54 8.40 18.39
CA TRP A 6 -24.64 7.56 17.64
C TRP A 6 -23.90 8.44 16.65
N ALA A 7 -22.77 8.92 17.05
CA ALA A 7 -21.84 9.34 16.05
C ALA A 7 -21.39 8.08 15.31
N ILE A 8 -22.13 7.73 14.30
CA ILE A 8 -21.57 6.84 13.32
C ILE A 8 -20.61 7.68 12.52
N SER A 9 -19.47 7.90 13.10
CA SER A 9 -18.35 8.28 12.28
C SER A 9 -18.04 7.05 11.46
N SER A 10 -18.06 7.19 10.13
CA SER A 10 -17.25 6.32 9.32
C SER A 10 -15.87 6.42 9.96
N SER A 11 -15.53 5.47 10.78
CA SER A 11 -14.33 5.50 11.56
C SER A 11 -13.16 5.43 10.60
N ALA A 12 -12.55 6.59 10.35
CA ALA A 12 -11.23 6.61 9.78
C ALA A 12 -10.34 5.82 10.71
N ALA A 13 -9.67 4.83 10.19
CA ALA A 13 -8.75 4.00 10.95
C ALA A 13 -7.33 4.17 10.41
N ASP A 14 -6.38 3.81 11.25
CA ASP A 14 -4.99 3.75 10.84
C ASP A 14 -4.63 2.31 10.52
N TYR A 15 -3.94 2.14 9.41
CA TYR A 15 -3.46 0.84 8.96
C TYR A 15 -1.97 0.90 8.70
N TYR A 16 -1.34 -0.24 8.64
CA TYR A 16 -0.02 -0.36 8.03
C TYR A 16 0.08 -1.67 7.27
N ILE A 17 0.97 -1.70 6.31
CA ILE A 17 1.32 -2.91 5.57
C ILE A 17 2.85 -2.96 5.45
N ASP A 18 3.42 -4.14 5.70
CA ASP A 18 4.83 -4.39 5.46
C ASP A 18 4.99 -5.00 4.07
N ILE A 19 5.77 -4.34 3.24
CA ILE A 19 6.01 -4.76 1.86
C ILE A 19 7.45 -5.22 1.75
N THR A 20 7.63 -6.50 1.41
CA THR A 20 8.93 -7.12 1.25
C THR A 20 9.26 -7.26 -0.22
N ASN A 21 10.44 -6.79 -0.61
CA ASN A 21 10.93 -6.94 -1.97
C ASN A 21 11.72 -8.24 -2.10
N LYS A 22 11.18 -9.18 -2.87
CA LYS A 22 11.84 -10.46 -3.22
C LYS A 22 11.91 -10.64 -4.73
N THR A 23 11.99 -9.53 -5.47
CA THR A 23 12.05 -9.58 -6.94
C THR A 23 13.43 -9.87 -7.49
N GLY A 24 14.47 -9.66 -6.70
CA GLY A 24 15.85 -9.70 -7.16
C GLY A 24 16.36 -8.37 -7.71
N TYR A 25 15.49 -7.36 -7.80
CA TYR A 25 15.80 -6.02 -8.33
C TYR A 25 15.51 -4.96 -7.28
N ILE A 26 16.12 -3.78 -7.45
CA ILE A 26 15.84 -2.65 -6.57
C ILE A 26 14.52 -2.02 -6.99
N ILE A 27 13.63 -1.80 -6.05
CA ILE A 27 12.38 -1.06 -6.29
C ILE A 27 12.67 0.43 -6.12
N TRP A 28 12.32 1.21 -7.12
CA TRP A 28 12.52 2.65 -7.13
C TRP A 28 11.28 3.44 -6.76
N HIS A 29 10.11 2.91 -7.07
CA HIS A 29 8.85 3.61 -6.80
C HIS A 29 7.85 2.68 -6.16
N LEU A 30 7.10 3.21 -5.22
CA LEU A 30 6.04 2.48 -4.52
C LEU A 30 4.85 3.39 -4.34
N TYR A 31 3.73 2.98 -4.92
CA TYR A 31 2.47 3.71 -4.84
C TYR A 31 1.46 2.88 -4.09
N VAL A 32 0.80 3.51 -3.12
CA VAL A 32 -0.26 2.88 -2.33
C VAL A 32 -1.43 3.85 -2.32
N SER A 33 -2.50 3.49 -3.00
CA SER A 33 -3.66 4.37 -3.18
C SER A 33 -4.94 3.68 -2.74
N PRO A 34 -5.91 4.43 -2.17
CA PRO A 34 -7.20 3.85 -1.85
C PRO A 34 -7.80 3.18 -3.10
N GLY A 35 -8.46 2.03 -2.92
CA GLY A 35 -8.99 1.25 -4.03
C GLY A 35 -10.06 1.95 -4.88
N LYS A 36 -10.51 3.14 -4.46
CA LYS A 36 -11.46 3.98 -5.20
C LYS A 36 -10.81 5.19 -5.85
N ALA A 37 -9.51 5.35 -5.68
CA ALA A 37 -8.79 6.46 -6.30
C ALA A 37 -8.69 6.23 -7.82
N THR A 38 -8.79 7.31 -8.59
CA THR A 38 -8.68 7.24 -10.04
C THR A 38 -7.25 7.30 -10.52
N ASP A 39 -6.36 7.80 -9.67
CA ASP A 39 -4.94 7.98 -9.99
C ASP A 39 -4.07 7.42 -8.87
N TRP A 40 -2.85 7.05 -9.21
CA TRP A 40 -1.84 6.73 -8.22
C TRP A 40 -1.45 8.01 -7.47
N GLU A 41 -1.38 7.90 -6.15
CA GLU A 41 -0.94 9.00 -5.31
C GLU A 41 0.58 9.09 -5.29
N GLU A 42 1.15 9.85 -4.37
CA GLU A 42 2.59 10.07 -4.35
C GLU A 42 3.38 8.78 -4.10
N ASP A 43 4.62 8.77 -4.55
CA ASP A 43 5.57 7.69 -4.30
C ASP A 43 5.96 7.69 -2.82
N VAL A 44 5.60 6.64 -2.09
CA VAL A 44 5.86 6.56 -0.65
C VAL A 44 7.34 6.28 -0.32
N LEU A 45 8.16 5.95 -1.31
CA LEU A 45 9.61 5.85 -1.11
C LEU A 45 10.28 7.21 -1.19
N GLY A 46 9.66 8.17 -1.89
CA GLY A 46 10.28 9.46 -2.13
C GLY A 46 11.60 9.32 -2.87
N SER A 47 12.69 9.79 -2.26
CA SER A 47 14.03 9.65 -2.82
C SER A 47 14.74 8.36 -2.41
N ASP A 48 14.11 7.56 -1.53
CA ASP A 48 14.67 6.27 -1.12
C ASP A 48 14.35 5.18 -2.13
N VAL A 49 15.05 4.07 -1.99
CA VAL A 49 14.79 2.85 -2.76
C VAL A 49 14.52 1.70 -1.80
N LEU A 50 13.91 0.63 -2.33
CA LEU A 50 13.69 -0.60 -1.56
C LEU A 50 14.53 -1.71 -2.18
N PRO A 51 15.71 -2.01 -1.61
CA PRO A 51 16.57 -3.07 -2.13
C PRO A 51 15.92 -4.45 -2.02
N ASN A 52 16.39 -5.38 -2.85
CA ASN A 52 15.97 -6.76 -2.74
C ASN A 52 16.26 -7.31 -1.34
N GLY A 53 15.28 -8.01 -0.76
CA GLY A 53 15.36 -8.56 0.58
C GLY A 53 14.94 -7.60 1.69
N SER A 54 14.70 -6.33 1.37
CA SER A 54 14.31 -5.32 2.35
C SER A 54 12.79 -5.21 2.49
N VAL A 55 12.38 -4.67 3.62
CA VAL A 55 10.98 -4.46 3.97
C VAL A 55 10.72 -2.97 4.16
N LYS A 56 9.63 -2.49 3.57
CA LYS A 56 9.11 -1.13 3.80
C LYS A 56 7.77 -1.22 4.51
N ARG A 57 7.68 -0.60 5.68
CA ARG A 57 6.38 -0.40 6.33
C ARG A 57 5.75 0.87 5.80
N VAL A 58 4.56 0.73 5.24
CA VAL A 58 3.74 1.85 4.78
C VAL A 58 2.64 2.07 5.81
N THR A 59 2.62 3.27 6.40
CA THR A 59 1.60 3.64 7.37
C THR A 59 0.53 4.47 6.67
N LEU A 60 -0.72 4.07 6.86
CA LEU A 60 -1.89 4.64 6.18
C LEU A 60 -2.84 5.17 7.25
N LYS A 61 -2.84 6.49 7.45
CA LYS A 61 -3.59 7.12 8.54
C LYS A 61 -4.83 7.82 8.03
N GLY A 62 -5.94 7.60 8.75
CA GLY A 62 -7.16 8.34 8.51
C GLY A 62 -7.96 7.88 7.30
N TYR A 63 -7.88 6.62 6.94
CA TYR A 63 -8.64 6.08 5.80
C TYR A 63 -9.91 5.36 6.26
N PRO A 64 -11.02 5.54 5.54
CA PRO A 64 -12.29 4.88 5.89
C PRO A 64 -12.35 3.41 5.47
N SER A 65 -11.44 2.97 4.61
CA SER A 65 -11.38 1.59 4.11
C SER A 65 -9.97 1.05 4.21
N SER A 66 -9.86 -0.26 4.41
CA SER A 66 -8.59 -0.98 4.42
C SER A 66 -8.17 -1.49 3.04
N ILE A 67 -8.96 -1.21 2.00
CA ILE A 67 -8.69 -1.72 0.66
C ILE A 67 -7.87 -0.71 -0.13
N PHE A 68 -6.71 -1.14 -0.59
CA PHE A 68 -5.77 -0.30 -1.33
C PHE A 68 -5.26 -1.02 -2.57
N ASP A 69 -4.91 -0.22 -3.57
CA ASP A 69 -4.16 -0.70 -4.73
C ASP A 69 -2.69 -0.36 -4.52
N ILE A 70 -1.81 -1.25 -4.92
CA ILE A 70 -0.37 -1.11 -4.70
C ILE A 70 0.35 -1.37 -6.01
N ARG A 71 1.24 -0.45 -6.38
CA ARG A 71 2.10 -0.60 -7.54
C ARG A 71 3.54 -0.33 -7.17
N LEU A 72 4.43 -1.21 -7.62
CA LEU A 72 5.88 -1.04 -7.49
C LEU A 72 6.47 -0.95 -8.89
N ILE A 73 7.53 -0.14 -9.01
CA ILE A 73 8.31 -0.04 -10.24
C ILE A 73 9.76 -0.26 -9.87
N ASP A 74 10.42 -1.19 -10.56
CA ASP A 74 11.80 -1.54 -10.29
C ASP A 74 12.80 -0.69 -11.10
N GLU A 75 14.08 -0.97 -10.89
CA GLU A 75 15.19 -0.23 -11.52
C GLU A 75 15.19 -0.33 -13.06
N ASP A 76 14.55 -1.36 -13.61
CA ASP A 76 14.43 -1.55 -15.05
C ASP A 76 13.17 -0.92 -15.63
N GLY A 77 12.35 -0.30 -14.79
CA GLY A 77 11.06 0.27 -15.19
C GLY A 77 9.92 -0.74 -15.27
N ASP A 78 10.16 -1.97 -14.87
CA ASP A 78 9.12 -2.99 -14.81
C ASP A 78 8.21 -2.77 -13.61
N SER A 79 6.93 -3.10 -13.77
CA SER A 79 5.93 -2.85 -12.75
C SER A 79 5.34 -4.12 -12.17
N TYR A 80 4.86 -4.00 -10.93
CA TYR A 80 4.20 -5.04 -10.16
C TYR A 80 2.96 -4.40 -9.55
N THR A 81 1.77 -4.87 -9.90
CA THR A 81 0.53 -4.23 -9.47
C THR A 81 -0.36 -5.22 -8.72
N PHE A 82 -0.87 -4.78 -7.59
CA PHE A 82 -1.76 -5.54 -6.73
C PHE A 82 -3.03 -4.74 -6.51
N TRP A 83 -4.15 -5.27 -6.97
CA TRP A 83 -5.43 -4.60 -6.86
C TRP A 83 -6.20 -5.10 -5.63
N ASN A 84 -6.90 -4.18 -4.96
CA ASN A 84 -7.81 -4.52 -3.87
C ASN A 84 -7.15 -5.30 -2.74
N VAL A 85 -6.00 -4.83 -2.28
CA VAL A 85 -5.28 -5.44 -1.15
C VAL A 85 -5.92 -4.97 0.15
N ASP A 86 -6.34 -5.92 0.98
CA ASP A 86 -6.82 -5.60 2.32
C ASP A 86 -5.62 -5.51 3.29
N VAL A 87 -5.18 -4.29 3.54
CA VAL A 87 -3.99 -4.04 4.36
C VAL A 87 -4.23 -4.35 5.84
N ALA A 88 -5.48 -4.48 6.26
CA ALA A 88 -5.80 -4.86 7.64
C ALA A 88 -5.58 -6.35 7.90
N SER A 89 -5.53 -7.17 6.86
CA SER A 89 -5.49 -8.63 7.00
C SER A 89 -4.22 -9.30 6.48
N ARG A 90 -3.34 -8.56 5.80
CA ARG A 90 -2.14 -9.18 5.22
C ARG A 90 -1.02 -8.19 4.99
N ASP A 91 0.20 -8.72 5.00
CA ASP A 91 1.38 -8.07 4.44
C ASP A 91 1.57 -8.52 2.98
N LEU A 92 2.51 -7.90 2.29
CA LEU A 92 2.75 -8.15 0.87
C LEU A 92 4.21 -8.54 0.65
N THR A 93 4.41 -9.68 -0.02
CA THR A 93 5.72 -10.07 -0.53
C THR A 93 5.66 -10.02 -2.05
N VAL A 94 6.54 -9.23 -2.66
CA VAL A 94 6.59 -9.04 -4.11
C VAL A 94 7.71 -9.90 -4.68
N THR A 95 7.38 -10.70 -5.68
CA THR A 95 8.33 -11.57 -6.38
C THR A 95 8.28 -11.32 -7.88
N LEU A 96 9.18 -11.94 -8.64
CA LEU A 96 9.15 -11.85 -10.11
C LEU A 96 7.86 -12.44 -10.70
N ASP A 97 7.21 -13.35 -10.00
CA ASP A 97 5.94 -13.91 -10.45
C ASP A 97 4.82 -12.85 -10.51
N ASP A 98 5.03 -11.72 -9.86
CA ASP A 98 4.06 -10.62 -9.78
C ASP A 98 4.25 -9.54 -10.86
N LEU A 99 5.19 -9.75 -11.79
CA LEU A 99 5.38 -8.83 -12.92
C LEU A 99 4.09 -8.67 -13.72
N ASP A 100 3.80 -7.41 -14.04
CA ASP A 100 2.65 -7.07 -14.89
C ASP A 100 2.84 -7.52 -16.33
#